data_0039b67cec201540d04284a593387399
#
_entry.id   0039b67cec201540d04284a593387399
#
_cell.length_a   1.000
_cell.length_b   1.000
_cell.length_c   1.000
_cell.angle_alpha   90.00
_cell.angle_beta   90.00
_cell.angle_gamma   90.00
#
_symmetry.space_group_name_H-M   'P 1'
#
loop_
_entity.id
_entity.type
_entity.pdbx_description
1 polymer ?
#
loop_
_entity_poly.entity_id
_entity_poly.type
_entity_poly.pdbx_seq_one_letter_code
_entity_poly.pdbx_strand_id
1 'polypeptide(L)'
;MIPIVTPEEMAVVDEAAPEPFEVLVERAGGAVARSAIDLLGGTYGRRVVVVAGRGSNGADGRVAAARLRRRGVRTIVLDATEAPASLPADGMPPIHLVVDAAYGTGLGRPYVAPTGSVPVLAVDLPSGLDGLTGVACGSPSVAARTVTFGALKPGLLFADGPALAGHVEVAGIGLDVSGATVQLLVDADVADLVPARRGDAHKWRGACWVLAGSAPMVGAATLVA
;
A
#
# COMPACT_ATOMS: atom_id res chain seq x y z
N MET A 1 15.69 -3.82 5.41
CA MET A 1 14.42 -4.25 6.05
C MET A 1 13.39 -3.14 5.88
N ILE A 2 12.13 -3.51 5.66
CA ILE A 2 11.02 -2.56 5.51
C ILE A 2 10.16 -2.63 6.78
N PRO A 3 9.92 -1.52 7.49
CA PRO A 3 9.13 -1.53 8.71
C PRO A 3 7.67 -1.91 8.42
N ILE A 4 7.08 -2.68 9.34
CA ILE A 4 5.66 -3.03 9.35
C ILE A 4 5.07 -2.45 10.63
N VAL A 5 4.00 -1.68 10.49
CA VAL A 5 3.35 -0.93 11.57
C VAL A 5 1.85 -1.17 11.52
N THR A 6 1.25 -1.55 12.62
CA THR A 6 -0.20 -1.73 12.73
C THR A 6 -0.93 -0.38 12.57
N PRO A 7 -2.22 -0.38 12.22
CA PRO A 7 -3.02 0.85 12.18
C PRO A 7 -3.00 1.65 13.50
N GLU A 8 -2.98 0.96 14.62
CA GLU A 8 -2.94 1.59 15.95
C GLU A 8 -1.57 2.24 16.23
N GLU A 9 -0.47 1.54 15.94
CA GLU A 9 0.87 2.08 16.03
C GLU A 9 1.07 3.25 15.07
N MET A 10 0.49 3.16 13.85
CA MET A 10 0.55 4.24 12.86
C MET A 10 -0.16 5.51 13.35
N ALA A 11 -1.31 5.36 14.03
CA ALA A 11 -2.00 6.50 14.64
C ALA A 11 -1.13 7.24 15.67
N VAL A 12 -0.36 6.49 16.47
CA VAL A 12 0.61 7.07 17.43
C VAL A 12 1.75 7.78 16.70
N VAL A 13 2.26 7.20 15.60
CA VAL A 13 3.30 7.84 14.77
C VAL A 13 2.80 9.12 14.13
N ASP A 14 1.56 9.13 13.63
CA ASP A 14 0.93 10.31 13.03
C ASP A 14 0.73 11.43 14.07
N GLU A 15 0.29 11.09 15.29
CA GLU A 15 0.11 12.06 16.37
C GLU A 15 1.44 12.64 16.87
N ALA A 16 2.50 11.84 16.85
CA ALA A 16 3.85 12.26 17.25
C ALA A 16 4.62 13.00 16.16
N ALA A 17 4.06 13.13 14.95
CA ALA A 17 4.75 13.75 13.82
C ALA A 17 5.08 15.23 14.12
N PRO A 18 6.34 15.64 13.89
CA PRO A 18 6.76 17.02 14.16
C PRO A 18 6.21 18.03 13.14
N GLU A 19 5.85 17.55 11.95
CA GLU A 19 5.34 18.39 10.87
C GLU A 19 3.82 18.58 10.98
N PRO A 20 3.32 19.75 10.54
CA PRO A 20 1.88 19.97 10.41
C PRO A 20 1.23 18.95 9.45
N PHE A 21 -0.02 18.60 9.75
CA PHE A 21 -0.81 17.67 8.93
C PHE A 21 -0.81 18.01 7.44
N GLU A 22 -0.92 19.28 7.10
CA GLU A 22 -0.94 19.77 5.72
C GLU A 22 0.37 19.45 4.98
N VAL A 23 1.50 19.45 5.69
CA VAL A 23 2.81 19.10 5.11
C VAL A 23 2.88 17.61 4.80
N LEU A 24 2.38 16.77 5.71
CA LEU A 24 2.33 15.32 5.51
C LEU A 24 1.42 14.98 4.33
N VAL A 25 0.23 15.57 4.25
CA VAL A 25 -0.73 15.41 3.14
C VAL A 25 -0.12 15.86 1.80
N GLU A 26 0.61 17.00 1.80
CA GLU A 26 1.30 17.45 0.58
C GLU A 26 2.38 16.47 0.13
N ARG A 27 3.12 15.85 1.06
CA ARG A 27 4.13 14.83 0.73
C ARG A 27 3.48 13.53 0.25
N ALA A 28 2.43 13.06 0.92
CA ALA A 28 1.66 11.88 0.56
C ALA A 28 1.02 12.01 -0.83
N GLY A 29 0.25 13.08 -1.05
CA GLY A 29 -0.34 13.36 -2.36
C GLY A 29 0.70 13.55 -3.46
N GLY A 30 1.90 14.04 -3.11
CA GLY A 30 3.05 14.10 -4.00
C GLY A 30 3.56 12.73 -4.44
N ALA A 31 3.65 11.78 -3.49
CA ALA A 31 4.03 10.40 -3.78
C ALA A 31 2.99 9.71 -4.68
N VAL A 32 1.71 9.84 -4.33
CA VAL A 32 0.60 9.31 -5.14
C VAL A 32 0.62 9.87 -6.57
N ALA A 33 0.84 11.19 -6.73
CA ALA A 33 0.90 11.80 -8.06
C ALA A 33 2.08 11.28 -8.89
N ARG A 34 3.25 11.05 -8.30
CA ARG A 34 4.40 10.44 -8.99
C ARG A 34 4.07 9.02 -9.44
N SER A 35 3.58 8.19 -8.53
CA SER A 35 3.20 6.82 -8.83
C SER A 35 2.11 6.73 -9.91
N ALA A 36 1.14 7.66 -9.90
CA ALA A 36 0.12 7.77 -10.93
C ALA A 36 0.72 8.10 -12.32
N ILE A 37 1.69 9.02 -12.39
CA ILE A 37 2.37 9.38 -13.65
C ILE A 37 3.16 8.18 -14.19
N ASP A 38 3.82 7.43 -13.32
CA ASP A 38 4.55 6.22 -13.72
C ASP A 38 3.61 5.16 -14.29
N LEU A 39 2.48 4.88 -13.63
CA LEU A 39 1.47 3.95 -14.14
C LEU A 39 0.86 4.40 -15.48
N LEU A 40 0.70 5.71 -15.66
CA LEU A 40 0.16 6.29 -16.91
C LEU A 40 1.18 6.25 -18.06
N GLY A 41 2.46 6.06 -17.77
CA GLY A 41 3.54 6.16 -18.76
C GLY A 41 3.68 7.56 -19.37
N GLY A 42 3.26 8.60 -18.62
CA GLY A 42 3.31 10.00 -19.03
C GLY A 42 2.04 10.77 -18.69
N THR A 43 1.99 12.05 -19.09
CA THR A 43 0.90 12.96 -18.68
C THR A 43 0.04 13.45 -19.86
N TYR A 44 0.61 13.50 -21.07
CA TYR A 44 -0.08 14.06 -22.23
C TYR A 44 -1.31 13.25 -22.62
N GLY A 45 -2.45 13.93 -22.74
CA GLY A 45 -3.73 13.32 -23.12
C GLY A 45 -4.35 12.42 -22.05
N ARG A 46 -3.70 12.27 -20.91
CA ARG A 46 -4.17 11.37 -19.83
C ARG A 46 -5.32 11.98 -19.04
N ARG A 47 -6.20 11.10 -18.58
CA ARG A 47 -7.34 11.45 -17.75
C ARG A 47 -7.44 10.47 -16.58
N VAL A 48 -7.59 11.01 -15.37
CA VAL A 48 -7.61 10.28 -14.10
C VAL A 48 -8.88 10.63 -13.34
N VAL A 49 -9.53 9.64 -12.77
CA VAL A 49 -10.58 9.84 -11.78
C VAL A 49 -9.99 9.55 -10.40
N VAL A 50 -10.22 10.45 -9.45
CA VAL A 50 -9.84 10.28 -8.05
C VAL A 50 -11.13 10.12 -7.25
N VAL A 51 -11.31 8.97 -6.62
CA VAL A 51 -12.42 8.71 -5.69
C VAL A 51 -11.90 9.07 -4.30
N ALA A 52 -12.36 10.16 -3.73
CA ALA A 52 -11.80 10.73 -2.50
C ALA A 52 -12.83 10.74 -1.38
N GLY A 53 -12.48 10.13 -0.24
CA GLY A 53 -13.24 10.22 0.99
C GLY A 53 -13.08 11.56 1.70
N ARG A 54 -13.68 11.69 2.90
CA ARG A 54 -13.64 12.90 3.71
C ARG A 54 -12.44 12.96 4.67
N GLY A 55 -11.78 11.82 4.91
CA GLY A 55 -10.62 11.69 5.82
C GLY A 55 -9.29 12.05 5.17
N SER A 56 -8.20 11.74 5.89
CA SER A 56 -6.80 11.97 5.48
C SER A 56 -6.49 11.36 4.12
N ASN A 57 -6.92 10.12 3.89
CA ASN A 57 -6.74 9.42 2.60
C ASN A 57 -7.35 10.21 1.43
N GLY A 58 -8.56 10.76 1.62
CA GLY A 58 -9.19 11.63 0.64
C GLY A 58 -8.46 12.96 0.44
N ALA A 59 -7.85 13.52 1.49
CA ALA A 59 -7.03 14.72 1.38
C ALA A 59 -5.79 14.45 0.51
N ASP A 60 -5.10 13.32 0.72
CA ASP A 60 -3.96 12.87 -0.09
C ASP A 60 -4.35 12.74 -1.56
N GLY A 61 -5.51 12.12 -1.83
CA GLY A 61 -6.07 11.99 -3.17
C GLY A 61 -6.36 13.33 -3.83
N ARG A 62 -6.90 14.30 -3.10
CA ARG A 62 -7.16 15.66 -3.62
C ARG A 62 -5.88 16.43 -3.92
N VAL A 63 -4.86 16.31 -3.08
CA VAL A 63 -3.54 16.89 -3.35
C VAL A 63 -2.90 16.21 -4.57
N ALA A 64 -2.99 14.89 -4.69
CA ALA A 64 -2.53 14.16 -5.86
C ALA A 64 -3.22 14.66 -7.14
N ALA A 65 -4.56 14.84 -7.10
CA ALA A 65 -5.32 15.40 -8.22
C ALA A 65 -4.84 16.80 -8.62
N ALA A 66 -4.60 17.67 -7.64
CA ALA A 66 -4.08 19.02 -7.89
C ALA A 66 -2.69 18.99 -8.54
N ARG A 67 -1.80 18.11 -8.07
CA ARG A 67 -0.45 17.93 -8.63
C ARG A 67 -0.48 17.34 -10.03
N LEU A 68 -1.36 16.38 -10.31
CA LEU A 68 -1.58 15.81 -11.64
C LEU A 68 -2.08 16.88 -12.62
N ARG A 69 -3.02 17.75 -12.21
CA ARG A 69 -3.49 18.87 -13.04
C ARG A 69 -2.35 19.83 -13.40
N ARG A 70 -1.49 20.18 -12.46
CA ARG A 70 -0.30 21.02 -12.70
C ARG A 70 0.68 20.39 -13.70
N ARG A 71 0.63 19.06 -13.88
CA ARG A 71 1.43 18.29 -14.83
C ARG A 71 0.70 18.02 -16.15
N GLY A 72 -0.48 18.64 -16.38
CA GLY A 72 -1.25 18.54 -17.62
C GLY A 72 -2.17 17.32 -17.72
N VAL A 73 -2.31 16.52 -16.64
CA VAL A 73 -3.28 15.42 -16.58
C VAL A 73 -4.67 15.99 -16.29
N ARG A 74 -5.67 15.57 -17.05
CA ARG A 74 -7.07 15.91 -16.75
C ARG A 74 -7.56 15.06 -15.60
N THR A 75 -7.98 15.68 -14.48
CA THR A 75 -8.46 14.95 -13.32
C THR A 75 -9.90 15.31 -12.95
N ILE A 76 -10.69 14.29 -12.63
CA ILE A 76 -12.03 14.41 -12.05
C ILE A 76 -11.90 13.89 -10.61
N VAL A 77 -12.40 14.63 -9.64
CA VAL A 77 -12.46 14.19 -8.24
C VAL A 77 -13.93 13.94 -7.91
N LEU A 78 -14.22 12.73 -7.45
CA LEU A 78 -15.54 12.29 -7.02
C LEU A 78 -15.51 12.09 -5.50
N ASP A 79 -16.59 12.46 -4.81
CA ASP A 79 -16.78 12.05 -3.42
C ASP A 79 -17.03 10.54 -3.38
N ALA A 80 -16.38 9.84 -2.46
CA ALA A 80 -16.52 8.38 -2.34
C ALA A 80 -17.95 7.92 -2.02
N THR A 81 -18.78 8.80 -1.43
CA THR A 81 -20.19 8.50 -1.13
C THR A 81 -21.13 8.71 -2.32
N GLU A 82 -20.66 9.40 -3.36
CA GLU A 82 -21.42 9.75 -4.56
C GLU A 82 -20.81 9.12 -5.82
N ALA A 83 -19.75 8.32 -5.66
CA ALA A 83 -19.09 7.67 -6.77
C ALA A 83 -20.06 6.68 -7.45
N PRO A 84 -20.10 6.68 -8.81
CA PRO A 84 -20.97 5.76 -9.54
C PRO A 84 -20.48 4.32 -9.36
N ALA A 85 -21.40 3.35 -9.54
CA ALA A 85 -21.08 1.94 -9.38
C ALA A 85 -20.03 1.42 -10.39
N SER A 86 -19.82 2.13 -11.51
CA SER A 86 -18.80 1.78 -12.50
C SER A 86 -18.03 3.00 -12.99
N LEU A 87 -16.74 2.81 -13.33
CA LEU A 87 -15.89 3.84 -13.91
C LEU A 87 -15.17 3.28 -15.18
N PRO A 88 -15.23 4.02 -16.32
CA PRO A 88 -15.98 5.27 -16.50
C PRO A 88 -17.49 5.06 -16.42
N ALA A 89 -18.21 6.04 -15.88
CA ALA A 89 -19.66 6.05 -15.90
C ALA A 89 -20.21 6.42 -17.28
N ASP A 90 -21.49 6.14 -17.53
CA ASP A 90 -22.16 6.50 -18.77
C ASP A 90 -22.04 8.01 -19.04
N GLY A 91 -21.66 8.34 -20.28
CA GLY A 91 -21.41 9.73 -20.69
C GLY A 91 -20.09 10.33 -20.21
N MET A 92 -19.32 9.62 -19.38
CA MET A 92 -17.98 10.05 -18.97
C MET A 92 -17.00 9.81 -20.11
N PRO A 93 -16.08 10.75 -20.38
CA PRO A 93 -15.04 10.51 -21.38
C PRO A 93 -14.09 9.41 -20.92
N PRO A 94 -13.39 8.71 -21.85
CA PRO A 94 -12.44 7.65 -21.50
C PRO A 94 -11.44 8.10 -20.43
N ILE A 95 -11.23 7.26 -19.44
CA ILE A 95 -10.26 7.46 -18.36
C ILE A 95 -9.13 6.43 -18.49
N HIS A 96 -7.98 6.69 -17.85
CA HIS A 96 -6.78 5.87 -18.00
C HIS A 96 -6.32 5.30 -16.66
N LEU A 97 -6.79 5.88 -15.54
CA LEU A 97 -6.45 5.46 -14.18
C LEU A 97 -7.54 5.90 -13.23
N VAL A 98 -7.85 5.07 -12.25
CA VAL A 98 -8.60 5.44 -11.06
C VAL A 98 -7.61 5.53 -9.89
N VAL A 99 -7.67 6.61 -9.12
CA VAL A 99 -6.99 6.73 -7.83
C VAL A 99 -8.04 6.47 -6.76
N ASP A 100 -7.89 5.38 -6.04
CA ASP A 100 -8.72 5.02 -4.91
C ASP A 100 -8.15 5.65 -3.63
N ALA A 101 -8.73 6.76 -3.24
CA ALA A 101 -8.45 7.51 -2.05
C ALA A 101 -9.72 7.64 -1.17
N ALA A 102 -10.62 6.66 -1.26
CA ALA A 102 -11.88 6.71 -0.55
C ALA A 102 -11.70 6.51 0.94
N TYR A 103 -11.00 5.46 1.35
CA TYR A 103 -10.80 5.11 2.76
C TYR A 103 -9.45 4.44 2.96
N GLY A 104 -8.77 4.77 4.06
CA GLY A 104 -7.56 4.10 4.55
C GLY A 104 -7.87 3.20 5.75
N THR A 105 -6.91 3.08 6.67
CA THR A 105 -6.96 2.21 7.86
C THR A 105 -8.14 2.43 8.80
N GLY A 106 -8.79 3.59 8.78
CA GLY A 106 -9.91 3.95 9.67
C GLY A 106 -11.29 3.47 9.20
N LEU A 107 -11.40 2.63 8.18
CA LEU A 107 -12.71 2.18 7.68
C LEU A 107 -13.27 1.04 8.52
N GLY A 108 -14.32 1.33 9.31
CA GLY A 108 -15.02 0.35 10.16
C GLY A 108 -16.31 -0.21 9.57
N ARG A 109 -16.54 -0.11 8.26
CA ARG A 109 -17.77 -0.56 7.59
C ARG A 109 -17.50 -1.14 6.19
N PRO A 110 -18.40 -1.99 5.66
CA PRO A 110 -18.25 -2.48 4.29
C PRO A 110 -18.19 -1.33 3.26
N TYR A 111 -17.29 -1.46 2.29
CA TYR A 111 -17.17 -0.55 1.15
C TYR A 111 -17.27 -1.33 -0.15
N VAL A 112 -18.02 -0.77 -1.10
CA VAL A 112 -18.10 -1.29 -2.46
C VAL A 112 -17.44 -0.27 -3.38
N ALA A 113 -16.29 -0.64 -3.91
CA ALA A 113 -15.55 0.20 -4.83
C ALA A 113 -16.24 0.23 -6.21
N PRO A 114 -16.12 1.33 -6.97
CA PRO A 114 -16.55 1.36 -8.36
C PRO A 114 -15.86 0.26 -9.19
N THR A 115 -16.64 -0.47 -9.97
CA THR A 115 -16.10 -1.46 -10.91
C THR A 115 -15.56 -0.78 -12.17
N GLY A 116 -14.62 -1.43 -12.88
CA GLY A 116 -14.09 -0.88 -14.14
C GLY A 116 -12.95 -1.74 -14.69
N SER A 117 -12.54 -1.38 -15.92
CA SER A 117 -11.46 -2.09 -16.64
C SER A 117 -10.14 -1.33 -16.66
N VAL A 118 -10.08 -0.14 -16.07
CA VAL A 118 -8.86 0.66 -16.02
C VAL A 118 -8.05 0.34 -14.77
N PRO A 119 -6.72 0.51 -14.80
CA PRO A 119 -5.89 0.32 -13.62
C PRO A 119 -6.36 1.17 -12.44
N VAL A 120 -6.18 0.62 -11.22
CA VAL A 120 -6.45 1.32 -9.97
C VAL A 120 -5.14 1.53 -9.24
N LEU A 121 -4.92 2.75 -8.76
CA LEU A 121 -3.87 3.12 -7.81
C LEU A 121 -4.52 3.35 -6.44
N ALA A 122 -4.25 2.49 -5.49
CA ALA A 122 -4.75 2.65 -4.12
C ALA A 122 -3.84 3.58 -3.31
N VAL A 123 -4.46 4.42 -2.50
CA VAL A 123 -3.80 5.33 -1.56
C VAL A 123 -3.83 4.71 -0.18
N ASP A 124 -2.68 4.48 0.40
CA ASP A 124 -2.42 3.80 1.67
C ASP A 124 -2.81 2.31 1.67
N LEU A 125 -4.05 1.99 1.40
CA LEU A 125 -4.64 0.65 1.28
C LEU A 125 -5.71 0.67 0.18
N PRO A 126 -5.99 -0.46 -0.50
CA PRO A 126 -7.26 -0.60 -1.23
C PRO A 126 -8.43 -0.33 -0.29
N SER A 127 -9.31 0.62 -0.65
CA SER A 127 -10.43 1.01 0.22
C SER A 127 -11.37 -0.17 0.46
N GLY A 128 -11.60 -0.49 1.73
CA GLY A 128 -12.34 -1.69 2.15
C GLY A 128 -11.46 -2.87 2.56
N LEU A 129 -10.14 -2.76 2.47
CA LEU A 129 -9.21 -3.72 3.04
C LEU A 129 -8.91 -3.36 4.50
N ASP A 130 -9.03 -4.33 5.41
CA ASP A 130 -8.66 -4.13 6.81
C ASP A 130 -7.13 -4.04 6.95
N GLY A 131 -6.64 -2.93 7.52
CA GLY A 131 -5.22 -2.63 7.60
C GLY A 131 -4.42 -3.52 8.54
N LEU A 132 -5.07 -4.22 9.48
CA LEU A 132 -4.44 -5.14 10.42
C LEU A 132 -4.50 -6.58 9.91
N THR A 133 -5.68 -7.05 9.53
CA THR A 133 -5.93 -8.46 9.21
C THR A 133 -5.78 -8.79 7.73
N GLY A 134 -5.92 -7.80 6.85
CA GLY A 134 -5.95 -8.00 5.41
C GLY A 134 -7.24 -8.61 4.89
N VAL A 135 -8.27 -8.69 5.71
CA VAL A 135 -9.58 -9.21 5.29
C VAL A 135 -10.34 -8.11 4.55
N ALA A 136 -10.92 -8.46 3.41
CA ALA A 136 -11.77 -7.55 2.65
C ALA A 136 -13.11 -7.33 3.37
N CYS A 137 -13.47 -6.06 3.58
CA CYS A 137 -14.75 -5.63 4.14
C CYS A 137 -15.59 -4.98 3.04
N GLY A 138 -16.39 -5.76 2.36
CA GLY A 138 -17.18 -5.38 1.19
C GLY A 138 -16.58 -5.88 -0.12
N SER A 139 -16.44 -5.00 -1.10
CA SER A 139 -15.90 -5.32 -2.43
C SER A 139 -14.85 -4.29 -2.83
N PRO A 140 -13.63 -4.37 -2.30
CA PRO A 140 -12.51 -3.51 -2.70
C PRO A 140 -12.19 -3.66 -4.19
N SER A 141 -11.61 -2.62 -4.79
CA SER A 141 -10.97 -2.76 -6.11
C SER A 141 -9.66 -3.53 -6.01
N VAL A 142 -9.34 -4.33 -7.02
CA VAL A 142 -8.00 -4.86 -7.20
C VAL A 142 -7.11 -3.73 -7.73
N ALA A 143 -6.15 -3.31 -6.93
CA ALA A 143 -5.20 -2.27 -7.32
C ALA A 143 -4.09 -2.86 -8.21
N ALA A 144 -3.68 -2.11 -9.23
CA ALA A 144 -2.45 -2.39 -9.97
C ALA A 144 -1.22 -2.00 -9.12
N ARG A 145 -1.39 -0.97 -8.28
CA ARG A 145 -0.37 -0.51 -7.33
C ARG A 145 -1.04 0.13 -6.11
N THR A 146 -0.37 -0.01 -4.96
CA THR A 146 -0.73 0.70 -3.72
C THR A 146 0.46 1.54 -3.28
N VAL A 147 0.24 2.82 -2.99
CA VAL A 147 1.22 3.69 -2.33
C VAL A 147 0.84 3.81 -0.87
N THR A 148 1.62 3.21 0.00
CA THR A 148 1.44 3.30 1.46
C THR A 148 2.49 4.21 2.09
N PHE A 149 2.23 4.79 3.25
CA PHE A 149 3.06 5.84 3.82
C PHE A 149 3.80 5.38 5.07
N GLY A 150 5.08 5.76 5.15
CA GLY A 150 5.98 5.50 6.27
C GLY A 150 6.38 4.04 6.40
N ALA A 151 5.42 3.15 6.53
CA ALA A 151 5.63 1.71 6.75
C ALA A 151 4.58 0.87 6.03
N LEU A 152 4.86 -0.42 5.85
CA LEU A 152 3.85 -1.40 5.46
C LEU A 152 2.82 -1.57 6.58
N LYS A 153 1.58 -1.85 6.20
CA LYS A 153 0.54 -2.31 7.13
C LYS A 153 0.40 -3.82 7.01
N PRO A 154 0.17 -4.55 8.13
CA PRO A 154 0.00 -6.01 8.08
C PRO A 154 -1.03 -6.46 7.05
N GLY A 155 -2.13 -5.72 6.93
CA GLY A 155 -3.21 -6.01 5.99
C GLY A 155 -2.81 -6.04 4.51
N LEU A 156 -1.70 -5.41 4.13
CA LEU A 156 -1.15 -5.51 2.77
C LEU A 156 -0.46 -6.85 2.50
N LEU A 157 -0.06 -7.57 3.56
CA LEU A 157 0.78 -8.77 3.50
C LEU A 157 0.01 -10.07 3.76
N PHE A 158 -1.17 -9.98 4.37
CA PHE A 158 -1.94 -11.14 4.82
C PHE A 158 -3.33 -11.21 4.18
N ALA A 159 -3.96 -12.37 4.27
CA ALA A 159 -5.31 -12.68 3.79
C ALA A 159 -5.55 -12.24 2.34
N ASP A 160 -6.52 -11.34 2.09
CA ASP A 160 -6.84 -10.82 0.76
C ASP A 160 -5.88 -9.73 0.28
N GLY A 161 -5.07 -9.16 1.20
CA GLY A 161 -4.18 -8.04 0.93
C GLY A 161 -3.27 -8.23 -0.28
N PRO A 162 -2.47 -9.32 -0.38
CA PRO A 162 -1.57 -9.53 -1.51
C PRO A 162 -2.29 -9.60 -2.87
N ALA A 163 -3.53 -10.11 -2.88
CA ALA A 163 -4.34 -10.19 -4.10
C ALA A 163 -4.96 -8.84 -4.50
N LEU A 164 -5.23 -7.97 -3.53
CA LEU A 164 -5.90 -6.70 -3.74
C LEU A 164 -4.94 -5.51 -3.89
N ALA A 165 -3.79 -5.53 -3.23
CA ALA A 165 -2.87 -4.39 -3.17
C ALA A 165 -2.00 -4.20 -4.42
N GLY A 166 -1.84 -5.23 -5.24
CA GLY A 166 -0.93 -5.20 -6.39
C GLY A 166 0.52 -4.92 -5.97
N HIS A 167 1.23 -4.12 -6.74
CA HIS A 167 2.59 -3.71 -6.37
C HIS A 167 2.56 -2.66 -5.26
N VAL A 168 3.10 -2.98 -4.09
CA VAL A 168 3.11 -2.07 -2.93
C VAL A 168 4.39 -1.22 -2.95
N GLU A 169 4.21 0.11 -2.93
CA GLU A 169 5.26 1.11 -2.82
C GLU A 169 5.16 1.80 -1.45
N VAL A 170 6.23 1.76 -0.65
CA VAL A 170 6.30 2.49 0.62
C VAL A 170 6.92 3.86 0.38
N ALA A 171 6.14 4.90 0.56
CA ALA A 171 6.58 6.28 0.40
C ALA A 171 6.94 6.92 1.74
N GLY A 172 8.18 7.40 1.87
CA GLY A 172 8.59 8.24 3.01
C GLY A 172 7.96 9.63 2.91
N ILE A 173 7.20 10.01 3.92
CA ILE A 173 6.57 11.33 4.00
C ILE A 173 7.08 12.18 5.18
N GLY A 174 8.05 11.65 5.93
CA GLY A 174 8.67 12.31 7.08
C GLY A 174 8.18 11.80 8.44
N LEU A 175 7.47 10.67 8.44
CA LEU A 175 7.06 9.99 9.67
C LEU A 175 8.22 9.18 10.24
N ASP A 176 8.39 9.22 11.56
CA ASP A 176 9.37 8.41 12.27
C ASP A 176 8.79 7.04 12.62
N VAL A 177 9.18 6.04 11.87
CA VAL A 177 8.79 4.63 12.06
C VAL A 177 9.95 3.79 12.61
N SER A 178 10.99 4.42 13.15
CA SER A 178 12.16 3.72 13.70
C SER A 178 11.83 2.83 14.90
N GLY A 179 10.72 3.09 15.59
CA GLY A 179 10.19 2.27 16.67
C GLY A 179 9.45 1.00 16.23
N ALA A 180 9.32 0.73 14.93
CA ALA A 180 8.66 -0.47 14.43
C ALA A 180 9.35 -1.75 14.91
N THR A 181 8.60 -2.61 15.61
CA THR A 181 9.12 -3.86 16.18
C THR A 181 9.12 -5.02 15.19
N VAL A 182 8.34 -4.91 14.11
CA VAL A 182 8.23 -5.91 13.05
C VAL A 182 8.78 -5.34 11.74
N GLN A 183 9.53 -6.16 11.01
CA GLN A 183 10.14 -5.75 9.75
C GLN A 183 10.04 -6.85 8.71
N LEU A 184 9.82 -6.46 7.45
CA LEU A 184 9.91 -7.35 6.31
C LEU A 184 11.37 -7.43 5.85
N LEU A 185 11.92 -8.64 5.82
CA LEU A 185 13.23 -8.91 5.22
C LEU A 185 13.12 -8.87 3.70
N VAL A 186 14.05 -8.20 3.05
CA VAL A 186 14.21 -8.19 1.59
C VAL A 186 15.54 -8.83 1.19
N ASP A 187 15.71 -9.17 -0.07
CA ASP A 187 16.90 -9.89 -0.57
C ASP A 187 18.23 -9.21 -0.19
N ALA A 188 18.27 -7.88 -0.18
CA ALA A 188 19.45 -7.13 0.22
C ALA A 188 19.81 -7.39 1.70
N ASP A 189 18.82 -7.48 2.59
CA ASP A 189 19.06 -7.77 4.00
C ASP A 189 19.61 -9.18 4.18
N VAL A 190 19.09 -10.15 3.41
CA VAL A 190 19.58 -11.53 3.45
C VAL A 190 21.04 -11.59 2.99
N ALA A 191 21.40 -10.84 1.96
CA ALA A 191 22.77 -10.76 1.48
C ALA A 191 23.73 -10.20 2.55
N ASP A 192 23.28 -9.24 3.35
CA ASP A 192 24.07 -8.65 4.44
C ASP A 192 24.12 -9.55 5.70
N LEU A 193 23.03 -10.24 5.99
CA LEU A 193 22.92 -11.08 7.20
C LEU A 193 23.58 -12.46 7.04
N VAL A 194 23.59 -13.01 5.81
CA VAL A 194 24.20 -14.32 5.53
C VAL A 194 25.65 -14.14 5.12
N PRO A 195 26.59 -14.61 5.95
CA PRO A 195 28.01 -14.48 5.62
C PRO A 195 28.35 -15.25 4.35
N ALA A 196 29.22 -14.67 3.52
CA ALA A 196 29.70 -15.33 2.33
C ALA A 196 30.33 -16.69 2.68
N ARG A 197 29.97 -17.71 1.90
CA ARG A 197 30.52 -19.05 2.09
C ARG A 197 32.05 -19.03 1.85
N ARG A 198 32.80 -19.46 2.83
CA ARG A 198 34.26 -19.59 2.69
C ARG A 198 34.59 -20.68 1.67
N GLY A 199 35.67 -20.52 0.91
CA GLY A 199 36.11 -21.49 -0.10
C GLY A 199 36.50 -22.86 0.48
N ASP A 200 36.84 -22.89 1.79
CA ASP A 200 37.16 -24.11 2.55
C ASP A 200 35.99 -24.64 3.38
N ALA A 201 34.77 -24.11 3.14
CA ALA A 201 33.57 -24.50 3.88
C ALA A 201 33.13 -25.93 3.50
N HIS A 202 32.93 -26.77 4.48
CA HIS A 202 32.42 -28.13 4.32
C HIS A 202 31.46 -28.48 5.47
N LYS A 203 30.70 -29.58 5.30
CA LYS A 203 29.61 -29.98 6.18
C LYS A 203 29.98 -30.14 7.68
N TRP A 204 31.25 -30.29 7.99
CA TRP A 204 31.71 -30.46 9.39
C TRP A 204 32.10 -29.14 10.05
N ARG A 205 32.11 -28.02 9.34
CA ARG A 205 32.46 -26.69 9.85
C ARG A 205 31.26 -25.80 10.15
N GLY A 206 30.08 -26.27 9.89
CA GLY A 206 28.83 -25.56 10.20
C GLY A 206 27.73 -26.53 10.59
N ALA A 207 26.90 -26.14 11.53
CA ALA A 207 25.68 -26.84 11.88
C ALA A 207 24.50 -25.89 11.69
N CYS A 208 23.43 -26.39 11.08
CA CYS A 208 22.15 -25.72 11.04
C CYS A 208 21.25 -26.39 12.09
N TRP A 209 20.79 -25.61 13.04
CA TRP A 209 19.83 -26.07 14.05
C TRP A 209 18.42 -25.72 13.56
N VAL A 210 17.57 -26.73 13.42
CA VAL A 210 16.18 -26.55 13.04
C VAL A 210 15.32 -26.68 14.29
N LEU A 211 14.73 -25.58 14.72
CA LEU A 211 13.75 -25.52 15.80
C LEU A 211 12.38 -25.24 15.15
N ALA A 212 11.66 -26.31 14.87
CA ALA A 212 10.41 -26.21 14.12
C ALA A 212 9.45 -27.34 14.49
N GLY A 213 8.19 -27.14 14.14
CA GLY A 213 7.12 -28.10 14.36
C GLY A 213 6.47 -27.96 15.74
N SER A 214 5.31 -28.59 15.83
CA SER A 214 4.58 -28.80 17.10
C SER A 214 4.10 -30.24 17.13
N ALA A 215 3.63 -30.73 18.26
CA ALA A 215 3.17 -32.11 18.40
C ALA A 215 2.23 -32.60 17.27
N PRO A 216 1.27 -31.75 16.77
CA PRO A 216 0.44 -32.11 15.62
C PRO A 216 1.04 -31.80 14.23
N MET A 217 2.19 -31.11 14.14
CA MET A 217 2.80 -30.64 12.87
C MET A 217 4.31 -30.91 12.82
N VAL A 218 4.70 -32.16 12.85
CA VAL A 218 6.13 -32.56 12.81
C VAL A 218 6.67 -32.71 11.40
N GLY A 219 5.81 -32.85 10.38
CA GLY A 219 6.21 -33.22 9.02
C GLY A 219 7.17 -32.24 8.35
N ALA A 220 6.93 -30.93 8.44
CA ALA A 220 7.80 -29.92 7.84
C ALA A 220 9.20 -29.92 8.47
N ALA A 221 9.31 -30.04 9.79
CA ALA A 221 10.60 -30.13 10.49
C ALA A 221 11.38 -31.39 10.08
N THR A 222 10.69 -32.52 9.90
CA THR A 222 11.30 -33.79 9.45
C THR A 222 11.80 -33.72 8.01
N LEU A 223 11.15 -32.95 7.14
CA LEU A 223 11.57 -32.80 5.74
C LEU A 223 12.80 -31.89 5.57
N VAL A 224 13.09 -31.03 6.54
CA VAL A 224 14.22 -30.09 6.50
C VAL A 224 15.47 -30.69 7.20
N ALA A 225 15.30 -31.64 8.11
CA ALA A 225 16.37 -32.30 8.83
C ALA A 225 16.98 -33.47 8.04
#